data_28dc8dc7898d05f3e36884a1067c9a75
#
_entry.id   28dc8dc7898d05f3e36884a1067c9a75
#
_cell.length_a   1.000
_cell.length_b   1.000
_cell.length_c   1.000
_cell.angle_alpha   90.00
_cell.angle_beta   90.00
_cell.angle_gamma   90.00
#
_symmetry.space_group_name_H-M   'P 1'
#
loop_
_entity.id
_entity.type
_entity.pdbx_description
1 polymer ?
#
loop_
_entity_poly.entity_id
_entity_poly.type
_entity_poly.pdbx_seq_one_letter_code
_entity_poly.pdbx_strand_id
1 'polypeptide(L)'
;MINISELSLNFSGEPLFKDVNLKFTQGNCYGVIGANGAGKSTFLRILSGDLDPSTGTVSIAPKTRMSVLKQDHFAFNDETVLNTVLGGNERLLAVMREKDALYMKDPFTEEDGNKAAELEAEFAEMGGWDAETETSLLLNGLGLDADAILYTEMKNLGDVEKVKVLLARALFGKPDILLLDEPTNHLDIQAIRWLEDFLADFEGTVLVVSHDRHFLNNVCTHIVDIDYGKIKLYVGNYEFWYESSQLVQRMIKDQNRKNEEKIKELQNFIQRFAANKSKSRQATSRRKLIDKLTVEEMPASSRRYPWVAFQQDREAGKDILEVRGISKTIDGEKVLDNVSFIVRRGDKIAFISDNELAMTTLFQILMGEMKPDEGSFKWGVTTSQSYFPKDNNEFFDGHEENMLDWIAPYSQTDTLESTLRGFLGRMLFSGDDVYKPVRVLSGGEKVRLMLARMMLFGSNVLVVDQPTNHLDLESITAVNNGVRDFKGTVLFASHDHEFVQTIATRIIEIREKGVLDKECTYDEFLEFRETYKG
;
A
#
# COMPACT_ATOMS: atom_id res chain seq x y z
N MET A 1 -23.67 11.64 -2.97
CA MET A 1 -22.86 12.86 -3.17
C MET A 1 -22.42 13.40 -1.82
N ILE A 2 -21.11 13.71 -1.65
CA ILE A 2 -20.53 14.29 -0.43
C ILE A 2 -20.06 15.72 -0.77
N ASN A 3 -20.44 16.71 0.04
CA ASN A 3 -19.93 18.08 -0.06
C ASN A 3 -19.14 18.42 1.19
N ILE A 4 -17.96 18.97 1.01
CA ILE A 4 -17.05 19.42 2.07
C ILE A 4 -16.86 20.92 1.91
N SER A 5 -17.05 21.67 3.00
CA SER A 5 -16.90 23.13 3.01
C SER A 5 -16.05 23.56 4.18
N GLU A 6 -14.95 24.30 3.87
CA GLU A 6 -14.01 24.93 4.81
C GLU A 6 -13.47 23.97 5.90
N LEU A 7 -13.33 22.69 5.54
CA LEU A 7 -12.89 21.65 6.46
C LEU A 7 -11.44 21.87 6.89
N SER A 8 -11.20 21.88 8.19
CA SER A 8 -9.86 21.90 8.77
C SER A 8 -9.78 20.95 9.97
N LEU A 9 -8.63 20.33 10.14
CA LEU A 9 -8.33 19.49 11.30
C LEU A 9 -6.95 19.84 11.87
N ASN A 10 -6.91 20.09 13.17
CA ASN A 10 -5.69 20.42 13.93
C ASN A 10 -5.45 19.35 14.98
N PHE A 11 -4.23 18.82 15.03
CA PHE A 11 -3.74 18.02 16.16
C PHE A 11 -2.62 18.77 16.87
N SER A 12 -2.76 18.95 18.18
CA SER A 12 -1.71 19.53 19.06
C SER A 12 -1.15 20.90 18.58
N GLY A 13 -1.97 21.69 17.88
CA GLY A 13 -1.59 23.05 17.46
C GLY A 13 -1.08 23.18 16.02
N GLU A 14 -0.77 22.08 15.33
CA GLU A 14 -0.44 22.11 13.91
C GLU A 14 -1.61 21.59 13.04
N PRO A 15 -1.95 22.26 11.94
CA PRO A 15 -3.01 21.82 11.05
C PRO A 15 -2.54 20.60 10.22
N LEU A 16 -3.29 19.50 10.30
CA LEU A 16 -3.09 18.36 9.43
C LEU A 16 -3.51 18.71 7.99
N PHE A 17 -4.65 19.39 7.84
CA PHE A 17 -5.10 20.07 6.62
C PHE A 17 -6.04 21.24 6.95
N LYS A 18 -6.11 22.20 6.04
CA LYS A 18 -6.78 23.46 6.28
C LYS A 18 -7.58 23.94 5.06
N ASP A 19 -8.76 24.53 5.33
CA ASP A 19 -9.63 25.22 4.35
C ASP A 19 -9.98 24.33 3.13
N VAL A 20 -10.29 23.04 3.38
CA VAL A 20 -10.60 22.06 2.34
C VAL A 20 -12.02 22.25 1.84
N ASN A 21 -12.16 22.43 0.52
CA ASN A 21 -13.44 22.51 -0.17
C ASN A 21 -13.45 21.47 -1.31
N LEU A 22 -14.26 20.42 -1.19
CA LEU A 22 -14.32 19.31 -2.13
C LEU A 22 -15.75 18.84 -2.34
N LYS A 23 -15.99 18.26 -3.51
CA LYS A 23 -17.26 17.65 -3.86
C LYS A 23 -17.01 16.29 -4.50
N PHE A 24 -17.59 15.24 -3.92
CA PHE A 24 -17.55 13.89 -4.46
C PHE A 24 -18.91 13.56 -5.09
N THR A 25 -18.88 13.07 -6.32
CA THR A 25 -20.06 12.78 -7.12
C THR A 25 -20.21 11.28 -7.35
N GLN A 26 -21.43 10.83 -7.52
CA GLN A 26 -21.79 9.44 -7.79
C GLN A 26 -21.16 8.95 -9.10
N GLY A 27 -20.90 7.64 -9.20
CA GLY A 27 -20.30 7.01 -10.37
C GLY A 27 -18.81 7.29 -10.54
N ASN A 28 -18.12 7.73 -9.47
CA ASN A 28 -16.69 7.98 -9.51
C ASN A 28 -15.96 7.30 -8.37
N CYS A 29 -14.77 6.82 -8.67
CA CYS A 29 -13.80 6.30 -7.71
C CYS A 29 -12.69 7.32 -7.46
N TYR A 30 -12.48 7.68 -6.21
CA TYR A 30 -11.52 8.68 -5.74
C TYR A 30 -10.40 8.00 -4.98
N GLY A 31 -9.19 7.95 -5.55
CA GLY A 31 -8.00 7.47 -4.88
C GLY A 31 -7.42 8.53 -3.94
N VAL A 32 -7.42 8.27 -2.65
CA VAL A 32 -6.86 9.19 -1.64
C VAL A 32 -5.39 8.83 -1.40
N ILE A 33 -4.51 9.73 -1.77
CA ILE A 33 -3.06 9.54 -1.68
C ILE A 33 -2.38 10.62 -0.85
N GLY A 34 -1.20 10.31 -0.33
CA GLY A 34 -0.39 11.22 0.49
C GLY A 34 0.63 10.42 1.29
N ALA A 35 1.66 11.10 1.81
CA ALA A 35 2.69 10.48 2.64
C ALA A 35 2.10 9.78 3.88
N ASN A 36 2.88 8.88 4.49
CA ASN A 36 2.47 8.32 5.78
C ASN A 36 2.37 9.43 6.82
N GLY A 37 1.26 9.42 7.58
CA GLY A 37 0.95 10.48 8.53
C GLY A 37 0.34 11.75 7.93
N ALA A 38 0.12 11.85 6.60
CA ALA A 38 -0.53 12.99 5.96
C ALA A 38 -2.02 13.14 6.31
N GLY A 39 -2.63 12.12 6.94
CA GLY A 39 -4.01 12.16 7.39
C GLY A 39 -5.02 11.46 6.47
N LYS A 40 -4.60 10.52 5.63
CA LYS A 40 -5.49 9.75 4.72
C LYS A 40 -6.63 9.05 5.47
N SER A 41 -6.31 8.15 6.40
CA SER A 41 -7.31 7.44 7.22
C SER A 41 -8.11 8.39 8.12
N THR A 42 -7.47 9.46 8.61
CA THR A 42 -8.13 10.51 9.39
C THR A 42 -9.18 11.24 8.55
N PHE A 43 -8.88 11.51 7.28
CA PHE A 43 -9.81 12.13 6.36
C PHE A 43 -11.03 11.21 6.11
N LEU A 44 -10.81 9.90 5.89
CA LEU A 44 -11.92 8.94 5.77
C LEU A 44 -12.78 8.89 7.05
N ARG A 45 -12.16 8.94 8.25
CA ARG A 45 -12.88 8.96 9.52
C ARG A 45 -13.72 10.22 9.73
N ILE A 46 -13.32 11.37 9.18
CA ILE A 46 -14.16 12.57 9.19
C ILE A 46 -15.35 12.40 8.24
N LEU A 47 -15.15 11.79 7.08
CA LEU A 47 -16.22 11.54 6.11
C LEU A 47 -17.23 10.52 6.63
N SER A 48 -16.79 9.50 7.39
CA SER A 48 -17.67 8.52 8.03
C SER A 48 -18.44 9.08 9.23
N GLY A 49 -18.01 10.22 9.78
CA GLY A 49 -18.57 10.78 11.00
C GLY A 49 -17.98 10.18 12.29
N ASP A 50 -16.95 9.34 12.19
CA ASP A 50 -16.24 8.77 13.36
C ASP A 50 -15.30 9.78 14.04
N LEU A 51 -15.05 10.92 13.38
CA LEU A 51 -14.21 12.01 13.89
C LEU A 51 -14.77 13.37 13.48
N ASP A 52 -14.99 14.24 14.45
CA ASP A 52 -15.40 15.62 14.19
C ASP A 52 -14.25 16.48 13.68
N PRO A 53 -14.43 17.30 12.64
CA PRO A 53 -13.45 18.27 12.19
C PRO A 53 -13.29 19.41 13.21
N SER A 54 -12.12 20.08 13.20
CA SER A 54 -11.90 21.29 14.02
C SER A 54 -12.75 22.46 13.54
N THR A 55 -12.92 22.62 12.22
CA THR A 55 -13.79 23.60 11.59
C THR A 55 -14.33 23.06 10.27
N GLY A 56 -15.40 23.68 9.75
CA GLY A 56 -16.03 23.28 8.50
C GLY A 56 -17.11 22.23 8.67
N THR A 57 -17.65 21.77 7.55
CA THR A 57 -18.77 20.81 7.54
C THR A 57 -18.64 19.79 6.42
N VAL A 58 -19.10 18.57 6.72
CA VAL A 58 -19.32 17.50 5.73
C VAL A 58 -20.83 17.33 5.59
N SER A 59 -21.35 17.44 4.38
CA SER A 59 -22.77 17.29 4.09
C SER A 59 -23.01 16.14 3.12
N ILE A 60 -23.86 15.19 3.53
CA ILE A 60 -24.24 14.02 2.76
C ILE A 60 -25.76 14.09 2.54
N ALA A 61 -26.23 13.67 1.36
CA ALA A 61 -27.66 13.66 1.05
C ALA A 61 -28.45 12.77 2.03
N PRO A 62 -29.65 13.17 2.45
CA PRO A 62 -30.50 12.35 3.32
C PRO A 62 -30.76 10.96 2.70
N LYS A 63 -30.85 9.93 3.54
CA LYS A 63 -31.08 8.52 3.15
C LYS A 63 -29.96 7.88 2.31
N THR A 64 -28.79 8.53 2.21
CA THR A 64 -27.62 7.94 1.57
C THR A 64 -27.02 6.88 2.50
N ARG A 65 -26.88 5.66 2.03
CA ARG A 65 -26.23 4.58 2.77
C ARG A 65 -24.72 4.62 2.53
N MET A 66 -23.97 4.75 3.61
CA MET A 66 -22.51 4.73 3.59
C MET A 66 -22.00 3.44 4.22
N SER A 67 -21.05 2.80 3.57
CA SER A 67 -20.32 1.65 4.10
C SER A 67 -18.85 1.98 4.23
N VAL A 68 -18.24 1.50 5.33
CA VAL A 68 -16.84 1.76 5.68
C VAL A 68 -16.14 0.45 5.98
N LEU A 69 -15.01 0.21 5.34
CA LEU A 69 -14.12 -0.89 5.70
C LEU A 69 -13.46 -0.58 7.05
N LYS A 70 -13.87 -1.27 8.11
CA LYS A 70 -13.33 -1.13 9.46
C LYS A 70 -12.09 -2.00 9.64
N GLN A 71 -11.07 -1.47 10.30
CA GLN A 71 -9.81 -2.17 10.56
C GLN A 71 -9.83 -3.03 11.85
N ASP A 72 -10.92 -2.99 12.64
CA ASP A 72 -11.06 -3.83 13.83
C ASP A 72 -11.53 -5.23 13.46
N HIS A 73 -10.58 -6.15 13.40
CA HIS A 73 -10.80 -7.56 13.02
C HIS A 73 -11.51 -8.39 14.09
N PHE A 74 -11.61 -7.88 15.31
CA PHE A 74 -12.15 -8.63 16.45
C PHE A 74 -13.57 -8.21 16.85
N ALA A 75 -14.10 -7.14 16.26
CA ALA A 75 -15.39 -6.56 16.62
C ALA A 75 -16.58 -7.52 16.42
N PHE A 76 -16.43 -8.58 15.62
CA PHE A 76 -17.51 -9.49 15.23
C PHE A 76 -17.21 -10.97 15.58
N ASN A 77 -16.27 -11.24 16.49
CA ASN A 77 -15.83 -12.60 16.82
C ASN A 77 -16.95 -13.57 17.21
N ASP A 78 -18.02 -13.11 17.83
CA ASP A 78 -19.16 -13.93 18.29
C ASP A 78 -20.29 -14.06 17.25
N GLU A 79 -20.16 -13.41 16.09
CA GLU A 79 -21.13 -13.49 14.99
C GLU A 79 -20.68 -14.53 13.97
N THR A 80 -21.64 -15.09 13.21
CA THR A 80 -21.33 -15.92 12.03
C THR A 80 -20.85 -15.03 10.88
N VAL A 81 -20.12 -15.63 9.93
CA VAL A 81 -19.69 -14.97 8.70
C VAL A 81 -20.88 -14.34 7.97
N LEU A 82 -21.98 -15.11 7.79
CA LEU A 82 -23.20 -14.63 7.16
C LEU A 82 -23.75 -13.38 7.87
N ASN A 83 -23.96 -13.42 9.18
CA ASN A 83 -24.47 -12.28 9.94
C ASN A 83 -23.53 -11.09 9.91
N THR A 84 -22.23 -11.34 9.89
CA THR A 84 -21.21 -10.29 9.78
C THR A 84 -21.33 -9.57 8.44
N VAL A 85 -21.45 -10.28 7.33
CA VAL A 85 -21.59 -9.67 6.00
C VAL A 85 -22.93 -8.98 5.85
N LEU A 86 -24.05 -9.61 6.24
CA LEU A 86 -25.40 -9.01 6.24
C LEU A 86 -25.46 -7.72 7.06
N GLY A 87 -24.68 -7.63 8.14
CA GLY A 87 -24.53 -6.42 8.94
C GLY A 87 -23.92 -5.23 8.21
N GLY A 88 -23.45 -5.38 6.95
CA GLY A 88 -23.14 -4.28 6.03
C GLY A 88 -24.40 -3.48 5.65
N ASN A 89 -25.58 -4.10 5.75
CA ASN A 89 -26.88 -3.43 5.73
C ASN A 89 -27.60 -3.66 7.06
N GLU A 90 -27.34 -2.78 8.03
CA GLU A 90 -27.84 -2.92 9.41
C GLU A 90 -29.38 -3.03 9.45
N ARG A 91 -30.10 -2.32 8.56
CA ARG A 91 -31.56 -2.40 8.53
C ARG A 91 -32.05 -3.76 8.05
N LEU A 92 -31.41 -4.33 7.01
CA LEU A 92 -31.74 -5.67 6.53
C LEU A 92 -31.53 -6.74 7.61
N LEU A 93 -30.39 -6.69 8.30
CA LEU A 93 -30.11 -7.62 9.39
C LEU A 93 -31.09 -7.46 10.55
N ALA A 94 -31.47 -6.21 10.90
CA ALA A 94 -32.45 -5.93 11.93
C ALA A 94 -33.83 -6.49 11.55
N VAL A 95 -34.30 -6.24 10.33
CA VAL A 95 -35.60 -6.77 9.82
C VAL A 95 -35.60 -8.29 9.83
N MET A 96 -34.51 -8.92 9.41
CA MET A 96 -34.36 -10.38 9.47
C MET A 96 -34.51 -10.90 10.90
N ARG A 97 -33.79 -10.31 11.86
CA ARG A 97 -33.85 -10.70 13.28
C ARG A 97 -35.23 -10.43 13.90
N GLU A 98 -35.85 -9.29 13.58
CA GLU A 98 -37.21 -8.95 14.04
C GLU A 98 -38.25 -9.93 13.50
N LYS A 99 -38.15 -10.28 12.22
CA LYS A 99 -39.00 -11.27 11.58
C LYS A 99 -38.89 -12.64 12.23
N ASP A 100 -37.67 -13.13 12.41
CA ASP A 100 -37.39 -14.43 13.02
C ASP A 100 -37.87 -14.47 14.49
N ALA A 101 -37.63 -13.42 15.27
CA ALA A 101 -38.13 -13.30 16.63
C ALA A 101 -39.67 -13.29 16.69
N LEU A 102 -40.31 -12.64 15.70
CA LEU A 102 -41.74 -12.58 15.64
C LEU A 102 -42.40 -13.95 15.33
N TYR A 103 -41.80 -14.73 14.42
CA TYR A 103 -42.26 -16.08 14.11
C TYR A 103 -42.03 -17.09 15.23
N MET A 104 -41.09 -16.83 16.13
CA MET A 104 -40.83 -17.66 17.33
C MET A 104 -41.78 -17.35 18.50
N LYS A 105 -42.65 -16.33 18.37
CA LYS A 105 -43.55 -15.88 19.44
C LYS A 105 -44.72 -16.82 19.63
N ASP A 106 -45.00 -17.21 20.84
CA ASP A 106 -46.17 -18.01 21.22
C ASP A 106 -46.88 -17.38 22.43
N PRO A 107 -48.17 -16.99 22.34
CA PRO A 107 -49.07 -17.12 21.17
C PRO A 107 -48.76 -16.04 20.10
N PHE A 108 -48.96 -16.42 18.83
CA PHE A 108 -48.89 -15.53 17.68
C PHE A 108 -50.25 -14.84 17.47
N THR A 109 -50.27 -13.51 17.49
CA THR A 109 -51.53 -12.72 17.42
C THR A 109 -51.77 -12.19 16.01
N GLU A 110 -52.99 -11.66 15.75
CA GLU A 110 -53.32 -11.02 14.47
C GLU A 110 -52.48 -9.76 14.23
N GLU A 111 -52.14 -9.01 15.30
CA GLU A 111 -51.21 -7.86 15.22
C GLU A 111 -49.80 -8.32 14.81
N ASP A 112 -49.36 -9.46 15.33
CA ASP A 112 -48.04 -10.06 14.96
C ASP A 112 -48.06 -10.47 13.49
N GLY A 113 -49.20 -10.96 12.96
CA GLY A 113 -49.36 -11.29 11.55
C GLY A 113 -49.28 -10.07 10.61
N ASN A 114 -49.90 -8.95 10.99
CA ASN A 114 -49.80 -7.71 10.22
C ASN A 114 -48.36 -7.18 10.22
N LYS A 115 -47.70 -7.18 11.39
CA LYS A 115 -46.30 -6.75 11.51
C LYS A 115 -45.34 -7.67 10.72
N ALA A 116 -45.59 -8.98 10.72
CA ALA A 116 -44.81 -9.94 9.94
C ALA A 116 -44.92 -9.63 8.42
N ALA A 117 -46.14 -9.32 7.93
CA ALA A 117 -46.35 -8.95 6.54
C ALA A 117 -45.60 -7.66 6.14
N GLU A 118 -45.62 -6.63 7.03
CA GLU A 118 -44.85 -5.40 6.82
C GLU A 118 -43.35 -5.67 6.75
N LEU A 119 -42.81 -6.47 7.69
CA LEU A 119 -41.38 -6.84 7.74
C LEU A 119 -40.98 -7.69 6.52
N GLU A 120 -41.85 -8.59 6.05
CA GLU A 120 -41.60 -9.36 4.83
C GLU A 120 -41.55 -8.48 3.57
N ALA A 121 -42.45 -7.49 3.46
CA ALA A 121 -42.44 -6.55 2.36
C ALA A 121 -41.12 -5.71 2.38
N GLU A 122 -40.76 -5.19 3.54
CA GLU A 122 -39.49 -4.45 3.73
C GLU A 122 -38.26 -5.32 3.42
N PHE A 123 -38.26 -6.57 3.89
CA PHE A 123 -37.19 -7.56 3.63
C PHE A 123 -37.03 -7.84 2.13
N ALA A 124 -38.17 -8.04 1.42
CA ALA A 124 -38.18 -8.27 -0.01
C ALA A 124 -37.68 -7.03 -0.79
N GLU A 125 -38.12 -5.81 -0.40
CA GLU A 125 -37.71 -4.54 -1.02
C GLU A 125 -36.18 -4.32 -0.91
N MET A 126 -35.57 -4.76 0.20
CA MET A 126 -34.13 -4.69 0.42
C MET A 126 -33.34 -5.85 -0.21
N GLY A 127 -33.96 -6.73 -0.99
CA GLY A 127 -33.31 -7.89 -1.62
C GLY A 127 -32.94 -9.01 -0.62
N GLY A 128 -33.65 -9.09 0.49
CA GLY A 128 -33.33 -10.04 1.57
C GLY A 128 -33.35 -11.51 1.16
N TRP A 129 -34.15 -11.88 0.16
CA TRP A 129 -34.22 -13.26 -0.37
C TRP A 129 -32.94 -13.68 -1.11
N ASP A 130 -32.21 -12.73 -1.70
CA ASP A 130 -30.97 -12.98 -2.43
C ASP A 130 -29.72 -12.70 -1.58
N ALA A 131 -29.88 -12.23 -0.35
CA ALA A 131 -28.82 -11.75 0.52
C ALA A 131 -27.75 -12.81 0.84
N GLU A 132 -28.15 -14.07 1.03
CA GLU A 132 -27.24 -15.19 1.25
C GLU A 132 -26.42 -15.51 -0.01
N THR A 133 -27.10 -15.50 -1.17
CA THR A 133 -26.45 -15.69 -2.47
C THR A 133 -25.46 -14.57 -2.76
N GLU A 134 -25.85 -13.32 -2.52
CA GLU A 134 -24.95 -12.15 -2.68
C GLU A 134 -23.74 -12.26 -1.74
N THR A 135 -23.96 -12.68 -0.47
CA THR A 135 -22.88 -12.93 0.48
C THR A 135 -21.91 -14.00 -0.05
N SER A 136 -22.41 -15.12 -0.55
CA SER A 136 -21.59 -16.19 -1.10
C SER A 136 -20.79 -15.73 -2.32
N LEU A 137 -21.39 -14.92 -3.21
CA LEU A 137 -20.70 -14.36 -4.38
C LEU A 137 -19.55 -13.43 -3.96
N LEU A 138 -19.76 -12.58 -2.95
CA LEU A 138 -18.74 -11.67 -2.45
C LEU A 138 -17.58 -12.46 -1.79
N LEU A 139 -17.88 -13.46 -0.98
CA LEU A 139 -16.86 -14.29 -0.32
C LEU A 139 -16.03 -15.08 -1.33
N ASN A 140 -16.69 -15.74 -2.29
CA ASN A 140 -16.01 -16.51 -3.33
C ASN A 140 -15.14 -15.60 -4.22
N GLY A 141 -15.62 -14.39 -4.56
CA GLY A 141 -14.86 -13.39 -5.31
C GLY A 141 -13.60 -12.93 -4.58
N LEU A 142 -13.65 -12.87 -3.26
CA LEU A 142 -12.50 -12.56 -2.41
C LEU A 142 -11.60 -13.79 -2.10
N GLY A 143 -11.86 -14.94 -2.77
CA GLY A 143 -11.06 -16.14 -2.64
C GLY A 143 -11.29 -16.90 -1.33
N LEU A 144 -12.51 -16.82 -0.77
CA LEU A 144 -12.95 -17.64 0.36
C LEU A 144 -13.95 -18.69 -0.14
N ASP A 145 -13.89 -19.90 0.41
CA ASP A 145 -14.88 -20.94 0.14
C ASP A 145 -16.15 -20.65 0.96
N ALA A 146 -17.12 -19.98 0.34
CA ALA A 146 -18.36 -19.58 1.01
C ALA A 146 -19.11 -20.80 1.57
N ASP A 147 -19.16 -21.93 0.87
CA ASP A 147 -19.89 -23.13 1.31
C ASP A 147 -19.29 -23.70 2.61
N ALA A 148 -17.99 -23.57 2.78
CA ALA A 148 -17.31 -24.06 3.98
C ALA A 148 -17.45 -23.12 5.19
N ILE A 149 -17.48 -21.81 4.99
CA ILE A 149 -17.34 -20.84 6.10
C ILE A 149 -18.59 -20.04 6.44
N LEU A 150 -19.62 -20.01 5.59
CA LEU A 150 -20.78 -19.10 5.70
C LEU A 150 -21.44 -19.09 7.09
N TYR A 151 -21.56 -20.25 7.71
CA TYR A 151 -22.17 -20.42 9.04
C TYR A 151 -21.13 -20.58 10.17
N THR A 152 -19.85 -20.44 9.86
CA THR A 152 -18.78 -20.47 10.86
C THR A 152 -18.74 -19.17 11.64
N GLU A 153 -18.44 -19.23 12.94
CA GLU A 153 -18.22 -18.05 13.76
C GLU A 153 -16.89 -17.38 13.40
N MET A 154 -16.87 -16.04 13.34
CA MET A 154 -15.70 -15.24 12.98
C MET A 154 -14.45 -15.57 13.81
N LYS A 155 -14.61 -15.91 15.10
CA LYS A 155 -13.47 -16.28 15.97
C LYS A 155 -12.69 -17.49 15.50
N ASN A 156 -13.31 -18.38 14.72
CA ASN A 156 -12.71 -19.62 14.20
C ASN A 156 -11.96 -19.41 12.87
N LEU A 157 -12.04 -18.22 12.29
CA LEU A 157 -11.32 -17.86 11.07
C LEU A 157 -9.91 -17.34 11.38
N GLY A 158 -9.01 -17.51 10.42
CA GLY A 158 -7.70 -16.87 10.42
C GLY A 158 -7.80 -15.35 10.22
N ASP A 159 -6.78 -14.60 10.62
CA ASP A 159 -6.81 -13.14 10.56
C ASP A 159 -6.99 -12.61 9.12
N VAL A 160 -6.37 -13.26 8.14
CA VAL A 160 -6.52 -12.93 6.71
C VAL A 160 -7.95 -13.15 6.24
N GLU A 161 -8.58 -14.27 6.62
CA GLU A 161 -9.97 -14.56 6.27
C GLU A 161 -10.93 -13.55 6.90
N LYS A 162 -10.70 -13.15 8.16
CA LYS A 162 -11.47 -12.09 8.82
C LYS A 162 -11.45 -10.77 8.03
N VAL A 163 -10.27 -10.37 7.54
CA VAL A 163 -10.15 -9.15 6.72
C VAL A 163 -10.99 -9.25 5.46
N LYS A 164 -10.92 -10.37 4.76
CA LYS A 164 -11.72 -10.63 3.54
C LYS A 164 -13.22 -10.60 3.83
N VAL A 165 -13.67 -11.17 4.95
CA VAL A 165 -15.09 -11.12 5.38
C VAL A 165 -15.53 -9.69 5.70
N LEU A 166 -14.68 -8.88 6.36
CA LEU A 166 -15.01 -7.48 6.62
C LEU A 166 -15.05 -6.64 5.34
N LEU A 167 -14.23 -6.97 4.36
CA LEU A 167 -14.33 -6.36 3.04
C LEU A 167 -15.64 -6.74 2.35
N ALA A 168 -16.03 -8.04 2.36
CA ALA A 168 -17.32 -8.49 1.86
C ALA A 168 -18.49 -7.74 2.54
N ARG A 169 -18.43 -7.56 3.88
CA ARG A 169 -19.40 -6.75 4.63
C ARG A 169 -19.48 -5.32 4.10
N ALA A 170 -18.33 -4.68 3.82
CA ALA A 170 -18.31 -3.30 3.33
C ALA A 170 -18.94 -3.18 1.93
N LEU A 171 -18.77 -4.18 1.08
CA LEU A 171 -19.28 -4.23 -0.30
C LEU A 171 -20.77 -4.63 -0.37
N PHE A 172 -21.29 -5.30 0.67
CA PHE A 172 -22.61 -5.92 0.68
C PHE A 172 -23.76 -4.94 0.47
N GLY A 173 -24.72 -5.32 -0.36
CA GLY A 173 -26.00 -4.63 -0.58
C GLY A 173 -25.85 -3.30 -1.31
N LYS A 174 -24.79 -3.07 -2.08
CA LYS A 174 -24.56 -1.91 -2.96
C LYS A 174 -24.77 -0.55 -2.24
N PRO A 175 -23.90 -0.14 -1.31
CA PRO A 175 -24.02 1.16 -0.65
C PRO A 175 -23.88 2.32 -1.65
N ASP A 176 -24.48 3.49 -1.34
CA ASP A 176 -24.34 4.69 -2.17
C ASP A 176 -22.94 5.32 -2.07
N ILE A 177 -22.30 5.16 -0.89
CA ILE A 177 -20.95 5.65 -0.61
C ILE A 177 -20.16 4.51 0.01
N LEU A 178 -18.97 4.25 -0.53
CA LEU A 178 -18.05 3.23 -0.07
C LEU A 178 -16.72 3.87 0.31
N LEU A 179 -16.30 3.70 1.57
CA LEU A 179 -15.02 4.17 2.08
C LEU A 179 -14.12 2.96 2.39
N LEU A 180 -13.02 2.84 1.65
CA LEU A 180 -12.07 1.73 1.75
C LEU A 180 -10.69 2.26 2.19
N ASP A 181 -10.17 1.74 3.29
CA ASP A 181 -8.81 2.05 3.77
C ASP A 181 -7.95 0.80 3.61
N GLU A 182 -7.01 0.83 2.65
CA GLU A 182 -6.09 -0.24 2.27
C GLU A 182 -6.80 -1.60 1.98
N PRO A 183 -7.78 -1.64 1.07
CA PRO A 183 -8.58 -2.85 0.81
C PRO A 183 -7.78 -3.98 0.13
N THR A 184 -6.66 -3.67 -0.50
CA THR A 184 -5.80 -4.65 -1.19
C THR A 184 -4.87 -5.41 -0.25
N ASN A 185 -4.72 -4.96 1.01
CA ASN A 185 -3.90 -5.65 1.99
C ASN A 185 -4.46 -7.05 2.28
N HIS A 186 -3.57 -8.04 2.31
CA HIS A 186 -3.89 -9.46 2.54
C HIS A 186 -4.77 -10.12 1.47
N LEU A 187 -4.98 -9.48 0.31
CA LEU A 187 -5.62 -10.10 -0.84
C LEU A 187 -4.57 -10.73 -1.75
N ASP A 188 -4.90 -11.90 -2.30
CA ASP A 188 -4.15 -12.47 -3.41
C ASP A 188 -4.50 -11.76 -4.73
N ILE A 189 -3.72 -12.02 -5.77
CA ILE A 189 -3.87 -11.37 -7.07
C ILE A 189 -5.25 -11.58 -7.70
N GLN A 190 -5.86 -12.76 -7.48
CA GLN A 190 -7.18 -13.06 -8.04
C GLN A 190 -8.28 -12.24 -7.33
N ALA A 191 -8.19 -12.14 -6.00
CA ALA A 191 -9.10 -11.32 -5.20
C ALA A 191 -8.94 -9.81 -5.50
N ILE A 192 -7.71 -9.34 -5.74
CA ILE A 192 -7.47 -7.93 -6.16
C ILE A 192 -8.15 -7.66 -7.51
N ARG A 193 -7.95 -8.51 -8.52
CA ARG A 193 -8.59 -8.36 -9.83
C ARG A 193 -10.12 -8.37 -9.74
N TRP A 194 -10.66 -9.32 -8.96
CA TRP A 194 -12.10 -9.37 -8.73
C TRP A 194 -12.61 -8.07 -8.07
N LEU A 195 -11.87 -7.51 -7.12
CA LEU A 195 -12.21 -6.23 -6.48
C LEU A 195 -12.12 -5.07 -7.47
N GLU A 196 -11.13 -5.06 -8.36
CA GLU A 196 -11.01 -4.06 -9.44
C GLU A 196 -12.24 -4.08 -10.34
N ASP A 197 -12.64 -5.27 -10.80
CA ASP A 197 -13.84 -5.45 -11.65
C ASP A 197 -15.11 -5.02 -10.91
N PHE A 198 -15.25 -5.42 -9.64
CA PHE A 198 -16.39 -5.02 -8.80
C PHE A 198 -16.50 -3.50 -8.66
N LEU A 199 -15.37 -2.81 -8.42
CA LEU A 199 -15.35 -1.35 -8.25
C LEU A 199 -15.52 -0.61 -9.58
N ALA A 200 -15.11 -1.19 -10.71
CA ALA A 200 -15.34 -0.62 -12.04
C ALA A 200 -16.84 -0.56 -12.40
N ASP A 201 -17.60 -1.58 -11.97
CA ASP A 201 -19.05 -1.66 -12.17
C ASP A 201 -19.87 -0.96 -11.07
N PHE A 202 -19.21 -0.38 -10.06
CA PHE A 202 -19.88 0.22 -8.92
C PHE A 202 -20.46 1.60 -9.25
N GLU A 203 -21.79 1.74 -9.16
CA GLU A 203 -22.50 2.97 -9.52
C GLU A 203 -22.47 4.08 -8.45
N GLY A 204 -22.06 3.76 -7.23
CA GLY A 204 -21.99 4.70 -6.10
C GLY A 204 -20.79 5.64 -6.15
N THR A 205 -20.47 6.24 -5.01
CA THR A 205 -19.26 7.03 -4.81
C THR A 205 -18.26 6.22 -4.00
N VAL A 206 -17.08 5.97 -4.55
CA VAL A 206 -16.01 5.24 -3.85
C VAL A 206 -14.89 6.20 -3.47
N LEU A 207 -14.44 6.14 -2.21
CA LEU A 207 -13.18 6.73 -1.79
C LEU A 207 -12.29 5.60 -1.27
N VAL A 208 -11.12 5.45 -1.88
CA VAL A 208 -10.17 4.39 -1.54
C VAL A 208 -8.81 4.97 -1.20
N VAL A 209 -8.26 4.56 -0.06
CA VAL A 209 -6.84 4.74 0.27
C VAL A 209 -6.14 3.44 -0.12
N SER A 210 -5.12 3.50 -0.94
CA SER A 210 -4.27 2.35 -1.25
C SER A 210 -2.84 2.77 -1.55
N HIS A 211 -1.91 1.89 -1.27
CA HIS A 211 -0.51 1.99 -1.66
C HIS A 211 -0.19 1.15 -2.91
N ASP A 212 -1.18 0.46 -3.47
CA ASP A 212 -1.06 -0.26 -4.73
C ASP A 212 -1.34 0.67 -5.92
N ARG A 213 -0.30 0.96 -6.69
CA ARG A 213 -0.37 1.87 -7.85
C ARG A 213 -1.17 1.27 -8.99
N HIS A 214 -1.03 -0.04 -9.23
CA HIS A 214 -1.77 -0.74 -10.28
C HIS A 214 -3.27 -0.70 -9.98
N PHE A 215 -3.66 -1.04 -8.76
CA PHE A 215 -5.03 -0.94 -8.31
C PHE A 215 -5.60 0.49 -8.46
N LEU A 216 -4.86 1.52 -8.01
CA LEU A 216 -5.30 2.91 -8.17
C LEU A 216 -5.43 3.33 -9.63
N ASN A 217 -4.59 2.82 -10.53
CA ASN A 217 -4.69 3.09 -11.97
C ASN A 217 -5.92 2.47 -12.61
N ASN A 218 -6.30 1.27 -12.19
CA ASN A 218 -7.41 0.52 -12.77
C ASN A 218 -8.77 1.01 -12.27
N VAL A 219 -8.87 1.37 -10.98
CA VAL A 219 -10.19 1.69 -10.39
C VAL A 219 -10.48 3.19 -10.28
N CYS A 220 -9.44 4.06 -10.15
CA CYS A 220 -9.67 5.46 -9.84
C CYS A 220 -9.93 6.32 -11.08
N THR A 221 -11.01 7.10 -11.03
CA THR A 221 -11.32 8.16 -12.01
C THR A 221 -10.76 9.52 -11.59
N HIS A 222 -10.48 9.69 -10.29
CA HIS A 222 -9.97 10.92 -9.68
C HIS A 222 -8.96 10.59 -8.59
N ILE A 223 -8.01 11.50 -8.39
CA ILE A 223 -7.03 11.43 -7.30
C ILE A 223 -7.22 12.60 -6.33
N VAL A 224 -7.34 12.27 -5.05
CA VAL A 224 -7.40 13.20 -3.91
C VAL A 224 -6.03 13.21 -3.27
N ASP A 225 -5.27 14.26 -3.52
CA ASP A 225 -3.89 14.41 -3.07
C ASP A 225 -3.82 15.21 -1.76
N ILE A 226 -3.36 14.56 -0.69
CA ILE A 226 -3.13 15.18 0.62
C ILE A 226 -1.65 15.51 0.74
N ASP A 227 -1.29 16.77 0.51
CA ASP A 227 0.08 17.25 0.63
C ASP A 227 0.11 18.73 1.06
N TYR A 228 1.18 19.17 1.70
CA TYR A 228 1.38 20.55 2.18
C TYR A 228 0.27 21.06 3.12
N GLY A 229 -0.37 20.19 3.88
CA GLY A 229 -1.51 20.56 4.72
C GLY A 229 -2.75 20.98 3.93
N LYS A 230 -2.84 20.60 2.66
CA LYS A 230 -3.95 20.87 1.75
C LYS A 230 -4.43 19.57 1.12
N ILE A 231 -5.68 19.57 0.71
CA ILE A 231 -6.26 18.46 -0.07
C ILE A 231 -6.67 19.01 -1.43
N LYS A 232 -6.17 18.40 -2.49
CA LYS A 232 -6.47 18.78 -3.88
C LYS A 232 -7.06 17.61 -4.63
N LEU A 233 -8.03 17.90 -5.50
CA LEU A 233 -8.66 16.93 -6.38
C LEU A 233 -8.10 17.06 -7.79
N TYR A 234 -7.69 15.94 -8.37
CA TYR A 234 -7.25 15.82 -9.76
C TYR A 234 -8.17 14.87 -10.50
N VAL A 235 -8.49 15.19 -11.74
CA VAL A 235 -9.26 14.31 -12.64
C VAL A 235 -8.26 13.41 -13.38
N GLY A 236 -8.48 12.12 -13.36
CA GLY A 236 -7.62 11.10 -13.94
C GLY A 236 -7.17 10.07 -12.91
N ASN A 237 -6.46 9.04 -13.36
CA ASN A 237 -5.92 7.97 -12.53
C ASN A 237 -4.57 8.36 -11.88
N TYR A 238 -3.97 7.43 -11.16
CA TYR A 238 -2.71 7.67 -10.43
C TYR A 238 -1.54 8.05 -11.36
N GLU A 239 -1.41 7.38 -12.51
CA GLU A 239 -0.33 7.65 -13.48
C GLU A 239 -0.43 9.07 -14.05
N PHE A 240 -1.62 9.47 -14.50
CA PHE A 240 -1.87 10.83 -14.98
C PHE A 240 -1.56 11.90 -13.91
N TRP A 241 -1.98 11.64 -12.67
CA TRP A 241 -1.65 12.52 -11.54
C TRP A 241 -0.13 12.59 -11.32
N TYR A 242 0.57 11.44 -11.33
CA TYR A 242 2.00 11.35 -11.09
C TYR A 242 2.80 12.13 -12.15
N GLU A 243 2.52 11.91 -13.44
CA GLU A 243 3.16 12.64 -14.52
C GLU A 243 2.89 14.14 -14.46
N SER A 244 1.63 14.53 -14.24
CA SER A 244 1.22 15.92 -14.10
C SER A 244 1.91 16.62 -12.93
N SER A 245 2.00 15.95 -11.77
CA SER A 245 2.66 16.47 -10.58
C SER A 245 4.16 16.67 -10.78
N GLN A 246 4.82 15.72 -11.44
CA GLN A 246 6.24 15.81 -11.80
C GLN A 246 6.51 16.98 -12.76
N LEU A 247 5.64 17.16 -13.75
CA LEU A 247 5.75 18.26 -14.71
C LEU A 247 5.63 19.62 -14.00
N VAL A 248 4.61 19.78 -13.16
CA VAL A 248 4.38 21.02 -12.39
C VAL A 248 5.59 21.33 -11.49
N GLN A 249 6.11 20.33 -10.77
CA GLN A 249 7.30 20.50 -9.93
C GLN A 249 8.53 20.95 -10.73
N ARG A 250 8.76 20.36 -11.92
CA ARG A 250 9.86 20.77 -12.81
C ARG A 250 9.67 22.22 -13.28
N MET A 251 8.46 22.59 -13.67
CA MET A 251 8.15 23.95 -14.12
C MET A 251 8.40 24.99 -13.03
N ILE A 252 7.95 24.72 -11.79
CA ILE A 252 8.18 25.60 -10.64
C ILE A 252 9.67 25.72 -10.34
N LYS A 253 10.41 24.60 -10.34
CA LYS A 253 11.86 24.59 -10.10
C LYS A 253 12.62 25.39 -11.16
N ASP A 254 12.28 25.24 -12.42
CA ASP A 254 12.90 26.00 -13.52
C ASP A 254 12.55 27.49 -13.45
N GLN A 255 11.32 27.83 -13.08
CA GLN A 255 10.90 29.20 -12.88
C GLN A 255 11.63 29.85 -11.69
N ASN A 256 11.74 29.16 -10.58
CA ASN A 256 12.47 29.62 -9.40
C ASN A 256 13.95 29.86 -9.73
N ARG A 257 14.61 28.93 -10.43
CA ARG A 257 15.99 29.09 -10.88
C ARG A 257 16.16 30.36 -11.75
N LYS A 258 15.27 30.58 -12.72
CA LYS A 258 15.29 31.80 -13.56
C LYS A 258 15.07 33.06 -12.74
N ASN A 259 14.19 33.05 -11.77
CA ASN A 259 13.92 34.16 -10.88
C ASN A 259 15.14 34.48 -9.98
N GLU A 260 15.77 33.44 -9.40
CA GLU A 260 16.98 33.55 -8.57
C GLU A 260 18.15 34.15 -9.37
N GLU A 261 18.41 33.63 -10.59
CA GLU A 261 19.45 34.19 -11.47
C GLU A 261 19.19 35.66 -11.76
N LYS A 262 17.95 36.03 -12.06
CA LYS A 262 17.55 37.40 -12.35
C LYS A 262 17.63 38.32 -11.10
N ILE A 263 17.26 37.84 -9.94
CA ILE A 263 17.43 38.52 -8.66
C ILE A 263 18.93 38.80 -8.40
N LYS A 264 19.78 37.77 -8.60
CA LYS A 264 21.24 37.89 -8.43
C LYS A 264 21.85 38.91 -9.39
N GLU A 265 21.44 38.95 -10.65
CA GLU A 265 21.86 39.96 -11.63
C GLU A 265 21.44 41.37 -11.18
N LEU A 266 20.19 41.54 -10.76
CA LEU A 266 19.66 42.82 -10.29
C LEU A 266 20.35 43.29 -9.00
N GLN A 267 20.64 42.39 -8.07
CA GLN A 267 21.38 42.68 -6.84
C GLN A 267 22.82 43.13 -7.16
N ASN A 268 23.52 42.41 -8.04
CA ASN A 268 24.87 42.77 -8.49
C ASN A 268 24.90 44.16 -9.15
N PHE A 269 23.87 44.47 -9.96
CA PHE A 269 23.75 45.81 -10.56
C PHE A 269 23.54 46.90 -9.48
N ILE A 270 22.62 46.67 -8.53
CA ILE A 270 22.33 47.61 -7.45
C ILE A 270 23.60 47.86 -6.63
N GLN A 271 24.35 46.78 -6.30
CA GLN A 271 25.58 46.87 -5.52
C GLN A 271 26.67 47.70 -6.25
N ARG A 272 26.87 47.48 -7.56
CA ARG A 272 27.87 48.22 -8.38
C ARG A 272 27.54 49.68 -8.52
N PHE A 273 26.27 50.08 -8.49
CA PHE A 273 25.84 51.48 -8.75
C PHE A 273 25.22 52.16 -7.53
N ALA A 274 25.27 51.55 -6.34
CA ALA A 274 24.71 52.11 -5.11
C ALA A 274 25.25 53.48 -4.73
N ALA A 275 26.54 53.74 -5.02
CA ALA A 275 27.22 55.01 -4.72
C ALA A 275 27.05 56.10 -5.81
N ASN A 276 26.42 55.78 -6.94
CA ASN A 276 26.34 56.71 -8.07
C ASN A 276 25.01 57.48 -8.10
N LYS A 277 25.04 58.76 -7.72
CA LYS A 277 23.85 59.64 -7.65
C LYS A 277 23.02 59.68 -8.94
N SER A 278 23.66 59.64 -10.11
CA SER A 278 22.95 59.72 -11.41
C SER A 278 22.18 58.44 -11.74
N LYS A 279 22.55 57.28 -11.16
CA LYS A 279 21.92 55.98 -11.37
C LYS A 279 20.99 55.54 -10.22
N SER A 280 20.82 56.39 -9.20
CA SER A 280 19.98 56.11 -8.03
C SER A 280 18.53 55.75 -8.40
N ARG A 281 17.92 56.45 -9.37
CA ARG A 281 16.57 56.14 -9.87
C ARG A 281 16.49 54.75 -10.52
N GLN A 282 17.54 54.35 -11.25
CA GLN A 282 17.60 53.02 -11.87
C GLN A 282 17.79 51.92 -10.82
N ALA A 283 18.57 52.16 -9.76
CA ALA A 283 18.72 51.21 -8.64
C ALA A 283 17.40 51.03 -7.88
N THR A 284 16.65 52.12 -7.63
CA THR A 284 15.33 52.07 -7.00
C THR A 284 14.30 51.30 -7.85
N SER A 285 14.29 51.55 -9.17
CA SER A 285 13.41 50.80 -10.09
C SER A 285 13.71 49.29 -10.08
N ARG A 286 15.00 48.92 -10.03
CA ARG A 286 15.41 47.53 -9.96
C ARG A 286 15.13 46.87 -8.61
N ARG A 287 15.18 47.59 -7.48
CA ARG A 287 14.69 47.12 -6.19
C ARG A 287 13.21 46.76 -6.26
N LYS A 288 12.37 47.64 -6.81
CA LYS A 288 10.95 47.35 -7.01
C LYS A 288 10.70 46.18 -7.95
N LEU A 289 11.63 45.89 -8.86
CA LEU A 289 11.55 44.70 -9.71
C LEU A 289 11.89 43.41 -8.94
N ILE A 290 12.90 43.48 -8.05
CA ILE A 290 13.22 42.37 -7.13
C ILE A 290 12.02 42.04 -6.23
N ASP A 291 11.38 43.08 -5.65
CA ASP A 291 10.20 42.94 -4.79
C ASP A 291 9.00 42.28 -5.53
N LYS A 292 8.97 42.37 -6.88
CA LYS A 292 7.95 41.76 -7.72
C LYS A 292 8.34 40.36 -8.21
N LEU A 293 9.63 40.02 -8.20
CA LEU A 293 10.09 38.67 -8.53
C LEU A 293 9.93 37.77 -7.29
N THR A 294 8.75 37.19 -7.14
CA THR A 294 8.52 36.17 -6.15
C THR A 294 9.27 34.90 -6.57
N VAL A 295 10.17 34.44 -5.71
CA VAL A 295 10.57 33.04 -5.68
C VAL A 295 9.42 32.37 -4.94
N GLU A 296 8.64 31.54 -5.62
CA GLU A 296 7.66 30.72 -4.92
C GLU A 296 8.45 29.83 -3.96
N GLU A 297 8.33 30.08 -2.67
CA GLU A 297 8.77 29.12 -1.68
C GLU A 297 7.96 27.84 -1.96
N MET A 298 8.63 26.84 -2.53
CA MET A 298 8.05 25.52 -2.55
C MET A 298 7.97 25.09 -1.08
N PRO A 299 6.76 24.99 -0.51
CA PRO A 299 6.65 24.38 0.80
C PRO A 299 7.31 23.02 0.72
N ALA A 300 8.02 22.60 1.76
CA ALA A 300 8.63 21.29 1.75
C ALA A 300 7.50 20.24 1.64
N SER A 301 7.46 19.50 0.53
CA SER A 301 6.50 18.41 0.39
C SER A 301 6.62 17.47 1.57
N SER A 302 5.50 17.01 2.10
CA SER A 302 5.48 15.92 3.07
C SER A 302 5.99 14.61 2.46
N ARG A 303 5.98 14.51 1.12
CA ARG A 303 6.52 13.39 0.37
C ARG A 303 8.03 13.42 0.33
N ARG A 304 8.63 12.46 0.97
CA ARG A 304 10.07 12.27 0.98
C ARG A 304 10.38 10.90 0.44
N TYR A 305 11.28 10.84 -0.53
CA TYR A 305 11.76 9.59 -1.11
C TYR A 305 13.02 9.15 -0.38
N PRO A 306 13.03 7.94 0.24
CA PRO A 306 14.28 7.41 0.76
C PRO A 306 15.25 7.15 -0.40
N TRP A 307 16.54 7.29 -0.14
CA TRP A 307 17.54 6.98 -1.15
C TRP A 307 17.86 5.49 -1.10
N VAL A 308 17.37 4.74 -2.09
CA VAL A 308 17.65 3.30 -2.23
C VAL A 308 18.51 3.08 -3.47
N ALA A 309 19.75 2.61 -3.28
CA ALA A 309 20.67 2.30 -4.36
C ALA A 309 21.59 1.15 -3.94
N PHE A 310 21.29 -0.03 -4.44
CA PHE A 310 22.11 -1.21 -4.16
C PHE A 310 23.36 -1.21 -5.04
N GLN A 311 24.50 -1.48 -4.43
CA GLN A 311 25.78 -1.61 -5.12
C GLN A 311 26.43 -2.91 -4.68
N GLN A 312 27.06 -3.62 -5.63
CA GLN A 312 27.81 -4.82 -5.34
C GLN A 312 29.30 -4.47 -5.16
N ASP A 313 29.92 -4.92 -4.09
CA ASP A 313 31.35 -4.72 -3.84
C ASP A 313 32.20 -5.56 -4.80
N ARG A 314 31.67 -6.71 -5.23
CA ARG A 314 32.32 -7.65 -6.12
C ARG A 314 31.33 -8.20 -7.14
N GLU A 315 31.74 -8.27 -8.41
CA GLU A 315 30.96 -8.95 -9.43
C GLU A 315 30.88 -10.46 -9.17
N ALA A 316 29.69 -11.02 -9.33
CA ALA A 316 29.49 -12.46 -9.26
C ALA A 316 30.00 -13.17 -10.52
N GLY A 317 30.37 -14.43 -10.39
CA GLY A 317 30.68 -15.31 -11.52
C GLY A 317 29.45 -15.61 -12.39
N LYS A 318 29.59 -16.54 -13.34
CA LYS A 318 28.52 -16.91 -14.27
C LYS A 318 27.39 -17.70 -13.59
N ASP A 319 27.77 -18.65 -12.73
CA ASP A 319 26.84 -19.55 -12.06
C ASP A 319 26.54 -18.98 -10.66
N ILE A 320 25.29 -18.62 -10.43
CA ILE A 320 24.84 -17.96 -9.20
C ILE A 320 24.26 -18.97 -8.22
N LEU A 321 23.27 -19.75 -8.65
CA LEU A 321 22.58 -20.72 -7.82
C LEU A 321 22.06 -21.88 -8.66
N GLU A 322 22.25 -23.09 -8.16
CA GLU A 322 21.65 -24.30 -8.69
C GLU A 322 20.77 -24.94 -7.61
N VAL A 323 19.51 -25.20 -7.93
CA VAL A 323 18.51 -25.86 -7.08
C VAL A 323 18.07 -27.14 -7.75
N ARG A 324 18.10 -28.27 -7.00
CA ARG A 324 17.76 -29.60 -7.51
C ARG A 324 16.80 -30.32 -6.57
N GLY A 325 15.56 -30.52 -7.02
CA GLY A 325 14.57 -31.39 -6.40
C GLY A 325 14.19 -31.02 -4.97
N ILE A 326 14.20 -29.74 -4.60
CA ILE A 326 13.83 -29.32 -3.24
C ILE A 326 12.38 -29.64 -2.97
N SER A 327 12.16 -30.41 -1.89
CA SER A 327 10.84 -30.69 -1.33
C SER A 327 10.82 -30.35 0.16
N LYS A 328 9.68 -29.84 0.65
CA LYS A 328 9.49 -29.48 2.05
C LYS A 328 8.04 -29.66 2.47
N THR A 329 7.85 -30.29 3.65
CA THR A 329 6.55 -30.47 4.31
C THR A 329 6.55 -29.66 5.61
N ILE A 330 5.50 -28.89 5.85
CA ILE A 330 5.28 -28.10 7.07
C ILE A 330 3.91 -28.47 7.61
N ASP A 331 3.83 -28.84 8.89
CA ASP A 331 2.59 -29.22 9.61
C ASP A 331 1.76 -30.30 8.89
N GLY A 332 2.43 -31.19 8.14
CA GLY A 332 1.82 -32.29 7.40
C GLY A 332 1.37 -31.94 5.98
N GLU A 333 1.46 -30.68 5.59
CA GLU A 333 1.18 -30.20 4.24
C GLU A 333 2.47 -30.06 3.44
N LYS A 334 2.48 -30.58 2.20
CA LYS A 334 3.63 -30.48 1.31
C LYS A 334 3.66 -29.10 0.64
N VAL A 335 4.51 -28.21 1.15
CA VAL A 335 4.63 -26.82 0.72
C VAL A 335 5.47 -26.67 -0.54
N LEU A 336 6.53 -27.48 -0.68
CA LEU A 336 7.39 -27.55 -1.87
C LEU A 336 7.49 -28.99 -2.34
N ASP A 337 7.32 -29.25 -3.64
CA ASP A 337 7.46 -30.56 -4.24
C ASP A 337 8.34 -30.53 -5.49
N ASN A 338 9.55 -31.11 -5.39
CA ASN A 338 10.50 -31.31 -6.48
C ASN A 338 10.85 -30.00 -7.26
N VAL A 339 11.12 -28.93 -6.53
CA VAL A 339 11.48 -27.61 -7.07
C VAL A 339 12.91 -27.65 -7.62
N SER A 340 13.08 -27.32 -8.90
CA SER A 340 14.41 -27.34 -9.57
C SER A 340 14.51 -26.16 -10.53
N PHE A 341 15.59 -25.37 -10.44
CA PHE A 341 15.90 -24.26 -11.35
C PHE A 341 17.37 -23.86 -11.25
N ILE A 342 17.85 -23.08 -12.20
CA ILE A 342 19.21 -22.53 -12.24
C ILE A 342 19.11 -21.02 -12.36
N VAL A 343 19.89 -20.29 -11.57
CA VAL A 343 20.00 -18.83 -11.61
C VAL A 343 21.35 -18.44 -12.21
N ARG A 344 21.30 -17.52 -13.16
CA ARG A 344 22.49 -16.97 -13.84
C ARG A 344 22.76 -15.53 -13.40
N ARG A 345 23.96 -15.07 -13.70
CA ARG A 345 24.36 -13.69 -13.42
C ARG A 345 23.43 -12.68 -14.10
N GLY A 346 22.93 -11.74 -13.32
CA GLY A 346 22.07 -10.66 -13.81
C GLY A 346 20.60 -11.03 -13.95
N ASP A 347 20.22 -12.28 -13.63
CA ASP A 347 18.81 -12.68 -13.60
C ASP A 347 18.07 -11.86 -12.53
N LYS A 348 16.88 -11.38 -12.89
CA LYS A 348 15.91 -10.79 -11.97
C LYS A 348 14.66 -11.64 -12.00
N ILE A 349 14.56 -12.55 -11.02
CA ILE A 349 13.56 -13.61 -11.01
C ILE A 349 12.48 -13.26 -9.98
N ALA A 350 11.25 -13.11 -10.47
CA ALA A 350 10.08 -13.08 -9.60
C ALA A 350 9.59 -14.50 -9.33
N PHE A 351 9.41 -14.84 -8.05
CA PHE A 351 8.77 -16.07 -7.62
C PHE A 351 7.30 -15.81 -7.34
N ILE A 352 6.42 -16.66 -7.86
CA ILE A 352 4.98 -16.59 -7.71
C ILE A 352 4.47 -17.94 -7.22
N SER A 353 3.48 -17.95 -6.37
CA SER A 353 2.77 -19.15 -5.94
C SER A 353 1.38 -18.78 -5.44
N ASP A 354 0.41 -19.69 -5.60
CA ASP A 354 -0.90 -19.57 -4.94
C ASP A 354 -0.79 -19.83 -3.42
N ASN A 355 0.27 -20.56 -2.99
CA ASN A 355 0.61 -20.73 -1.59
C ASN A 355 1.80 -19.80 -1.21
N GLU A 356 1.50 -18.74 -0.49
CA GLU A 356 2.50 -17.75 -0.05
C GLU A 356 3.61 -18.36 0.82
N LEU A 357 3.25 -19.38 1.64
CA LEU A 357 4.20 -20.10 2.48
C LEU A 357 5.29 -20.79 1.66
N ALA A 358 4.99 -21.22 0.42
CA ALA A 358 5.95 -21.87 -0.46
C ALA A 358 7.11 -20.94 -0.84
N MET A 359 6.83 -19.67 -1.12
CA MET A 359 7.85 -18.68 -1.48
C MET A 359 8.79 -18.39 -0.31
N THR A 360 8.20 -18.06 0.85
CA THR A 360 8.98 -17.78 2.08
C THR A 360 9.81 -19.01 2.48
N THR A 361 9.23 -20.22 2.44
CA THR A 361 9.93 -21.49 2.74
C THR A 361 11.11 -21.71 1.80
N LEU A 362 10.94 -21.46 0.49
CA LEU A 362 12.03 -21.59 -0.48
C LEU A 362 13.18 -20.62 -0.14
N PHE A 363 12.87 -19.34 0.14
CA PHE A 363 13.88 -18.35 0.48
C PHE A 363 14.61 -18.70 1.78
N GLN A 364 13.92 -19.13 2.82
CA GLN A 364 14.52 -19.59 4.08
C GLN A 364 15.46 -20.80 3.87
N ILE A 365 15.07 -21.74 2.99
CA ILE A 365 15.95 -22.88 2.63
C ILE A 365 17.20 -22.35 1.92
N LEU A 366 17.06 -21.47 0.92
CA LEU A 366 18.20 -20.93 0.16
C LEU A 366 19.13 -20.10 1.04
N MET A 367 18.60 -19.43 2.06
CA MET A 367 19.41 -18.67 3.02
C MET A 367 20.00 -19.53 4.15
N GLY A 368 19.62 -20.80 4.21
CA GLY A 368 20.13 -21.75 5.21
C GLY A 368 19.45 -21.66 6.58
N GLU A 369 18.37 -20.92 6.70
CA GLU A 369 17.56 -20.82 7.92
C GLU A 369 16.70 -22.07 8.13
N MET A 370 16.35 -22.76 7.04
CA MET A 370 15.59 -24.00 7.06
C MET A 370 16.27 -25.09 6.23
N LYS A 371 16.17 -26.36 6.64
CA LYS A 371 16.66 -27.49 5.84
C LYS A 371 15.55 -28.05 4.97
N PRO A 372 15.83 -28.38 3.69
CA PRO A 372 14.88 -29.12 2.87
C PRO A 372 14.75 -30.55 3.39
N ASP A 373 13.60 -31.20 3.12
CA ASP A 373 13.39 -32.62 3.43
C ASP A 373 14.06 -33.50 2.36
N GLU A 374 13.99 -33.06 1.09
CA GLU A 374 14.62 -33.69 -0.06
C GLU A 374 15.28 -32.64 -0.95
N GLY A 375 16.22 -33.10 -1.77
CA GLY A 375 16.92 -32.24 -2.73
C GLY A 375 18.12 -31.51 -2.15
N SER A 376 18.67 -30.58 -2.93
CA SER A 376 19.85 -29.80 -2.54
C SER A 376 19.94 -28.51 -3.35
N PHE A 377 20.68 -27.55 -2.83
CA PHE A 377 21.03 -26.34 -3.56
C PHE A 377 22.50 -26.00 -3.39
N LYS A 378 23.05 -25.25 -4.31
CA LYS A 378 24.45 -24.84 -4.29
C LYS A 378 24.59 -23.40 -4.81
N TRP A 379 25.09 -22.51 -3.97
CA TRP A 379 25.52 -21.16 -4.36
C TRP A 379 26.87 -21.19 -5.10
N GLY A 380 27.04 -20.29 -6.04
CA GLY A 380 28.30 -20.06 -6.71
C GLY A 380 29.38 -19.57 -5.74
N VAL A 381 30.66 -19.93 -6.00
CA VAL A 381 31.76 -19.62 -5.12
C VAL A 381 32.01 -18.12 -4.89
N THR A 382 31.58 -17.29 -5.84
CA THR A 382 31.78 -15.82 -5.81
C THR A 382 30.54 -15.04 -5.38
N THR A 383 29.48 -15.73 -5.01
CA THR A 383 28.23 -15.10 -4.60
C THR A 383 28.28 -14.64 -3.14
N SER A 384 27.70 -13.48 -2.90
CA SER A 384 27.38 -12.96 -1.57
C SER A 384 25.91 -12.59 -1.55
N GLN A 385 25.17 -13.07 -0.57
CA GLN A 385 23.72 -12.92 -0.49
C GLN A 385 23.34 -11.92 0.59
N SER A 386 22.36 -11.05 0.29
CA SER A 386 21.63 -10.27 1.28
C SER A 386 20.18 -10.69 1.26
N TYR A 387 19.61 -10.93 2.42
CA TYR A 387 18.24 -11.38 2.58
C TYR A 387 17.37 -10.33 3.27
N PHE A 388 16.22 -10.09 2.65
CA PHE A 388 15.11 -9.33 3.22
C PHE A 388 13.98 -10.32 3.45
N PRO A 389 13.75 -10.82 4.67
CA PRO A 389 12.68 -11.75 4.97
C PRO A 389 11.32 -11.04 5.03
N LYS A 390 10.23 -11.80 4.82
CA LYS A 390 8.85 -11.31 4.93
C LYS A 390 8.54 -10.78 6.33
N ASP A 391 8.95 -11.50 7.39
CA ASP A 391 8.91 -11.03 8.77
C ASP A 391 10.29 -10.57 9.21
N ASN A 392 10.39 -9.30 9.53
CA ASN A 392 11.62 -8.66 9.96
C ASN A 392 11.71 -8.52 11.49
N ASN A 393 10.72 -8.97 12.25
CA ASN A 393 10.65 -8.74 13.69
C ASN A 393 11.83 -9.37 14.45
N GLU A 394 12.31 -10.53 14.04
CA GLU A 394 13.47 -11.20 14.65
C GLU A 394 14.74 -10.33 14.67
N PHE A 395 14.89 -9.40 13.74
CA PHE A 395 16.03 -8.49 13.67
C PHE A 395 15.94 -7.30 14.63
N PHE A 396 14.77 -7.05 15.18
CA PHE A 396 14.47 -5.86 15.97
C PHE A 396 13.95 -6.18 17.38
N ASP A 397 13.17 -7.24 17.52
CA ASP A 397 12.54 -7.58 18.78
C ASP A 397 13.60 -8.06 19.80
N GLY A 398 13.54 -7.48 21.01
CA GLY A 398 14.52 -7.77 22.05
C GLY A 398 15.86 -7.01 21.92
N HIS A 399 16.06 -6.22 20.86
CA HIS A 399 17.24 -5.39 20.68
C HIS A 399 17.05 -4.01 21.30
N GLU A 400 17.87 -3.68 22.29
CA GLU A 400 17.89 -2.37 22.99
C GLU A 400 18.82 -1.35 22.33
N GLU A 401 19.59 -1.79 21.31
CA GLU A 401 20.54 -0.97 20.58
C GLU A 401 19.82 0.15 19.80
N ASN A 402 20.50 1.29 19.65
CA ASN A 402 20.03 2.34 18.76
C ASN A 402 20.33 2.00 17.30
N MET A 403 19.76 2.74 16.35
CA MET A 403 19.93 2.45 14.91
C MET A 403 21.40 2.53 14.45
N LEU A 404 22.22 3.42 15.04
CA LEU A 404 23.63 3.58 14.66
C LEU A 404 24.44 2.34 15.06
N ASP A 405 24.27 1.90 16.31
CA ASP A 405 24.97 0.73 16.84
C ASP A 405 24.52 -0.56 16.13
N TRP A 406 23.21 -0.63 15.82
CA TRP A 406 22.64 -1.78 15.11
C TRP A 406 23.12 -1.90 13.66
N ILE A 407 23.30 -0.77 12.95
CA ILE A 407 23.68 -0.79 11.53
C ILE A 407 25.19 -0.83 11.32
N ALA A 408 26.00 -0.35 12.28
CA ALA A 408 27.46 -0.25 12.18
C ALA A 408 28.17 -1.55 11.79
N PRO A 409 27.81 -2.74 12.31
CA PRO A 409 28.46 -4.01 11.95
C PRO A 409 28.33 -4.40 10.48
N TYR A 410 27.33 -3.85 9.78
CA TYR A 410 27.07 -4.16 8.36
C TYR A 410 27.80 -3.24 7.39
N SER A 411 28.42 -2.16 7.88
CA SER A 411 29.23 -1.27 7.06
C SER A 411 30.61 -1.86 6.81
N GLN A 412 30.93 -2.14 5.55
CA GLN A 412 32.23 -2.71 5.17
C GLN A 412 33.33 -1.66 5.01
N THR A 413 33.00 -0.40 4.84
CA THR A 413 33.96 0.65 4.44
C THR A 413 34.23 1.69 5.51
N ASP A 414 33.23 2.18 6.21
CA ASP A 414 33.36 3.28 7.18
C ASP A 414 32.28 3.20 8.27
N THR A 415 32.74 3.05 9.51
CA THR A 415 31.91 2.98 10.71
C THR A 415 31.86 4.30 11.48
N LEU A 416 32.39 5.41 10.92
CA LEU A 416 32.30 6.71 11.57
C LEU A 416 30.83 7.11 11.75
N GLU A 417 30.50 7.56 12.93
CA GLU A 417 29.13 7.98 13.29
C GLU A 417 28.57 9.01 12.30
N SER A 418 29.39 9.98 11.88
CA SER A 418 28.98 11.01 10.92
C SER A 418 28.57 10.43 9.55
N THR A 419 29.26 9.39 9.08
CA THR A 419 28.98 8.70 7.81
C THR A 419 27.69 7.91 7.93
N LEU A 420 27.53 7.13 9.00
CA LEU A 420 26.31 6.35 9.25
C LEU A 420 25.09 7.25 9.46
N ARG A 421 25.22 8.36 10.19
CA ARG A 421 24.13 9.37 10.33
C ARG A 421 23.74 9.97 8.97
N GLY A 422 24.72 10.31 8.14
CA GLY A 422 24.47 10.82 6.80
C GLY A 422 23.77 9.78 5.91
N PHE A 423 24.12 8.51 6.06
CA PHE A 423 23.49 7.40 5.35
C PHE A 423 22.05 7.18 5.82
N LEU A 424 21.81 7.09 7.13
CA LEU A 424 20.47 6.97 7.71
C LEU A 424 19.60 8.21 7.39
N GLY A 425 20.19 9.40 7.34
CA GLY A 425 19.49 10.62 6.93
C GLY A 425 18.95 10.53 5.50
N ARG A 426 19.66 9.89 4.58
CA ARG A 426 19.17 9.62 3.21
C ARG A 426 18.04 8.59 3.19
N MET A 427 17.97 7.71 4.20
CA MET A 427 16.87 6.79 4.43
C MET A 427 15.71 7.40 5.24
N LEU A 428 15.69 8.74 5.38
CA LEU A 428 14.66 9.53 6.06
C LEU A 428 14.64 9.38 7.59
N PHE A 429 15.74 8.93 8.20
CA PHE A 429 15.93 9.02 9.64
C PHE A 429 16.63 10.34 9.97
N SER A 430 15.95 11.25 10.66
CA SER A 430 16.45 12.62 10.86
C SER A 430 16.68 12.97 12.32
N GLY A 431 17.65 13.83 12.60
CA GLY A 431 17.91 14.38 13.93
C GLY A 431 18.23 13.30 14.96
N ASP A 432 17.45 13.28 16.04
CA ASP A 432 17.63 12.36 17.16
C ASP A 432 16.97 10.98 16.94
N ASP A 433 16.25 10.80 15.82
CA ASP A 433 15.62 9.49 15.49
C ASP A 433 16.63 8.35 15.47
N VAL A 434 17.86 8.62 15.00
CA VAL A 434 18.93 7.62 14.89
C VAL A 434 19.37 7.02 16.24
N TYR A 435 19.03 7.67 17.34
CA TYR A 435 19.31 7.19 18.70
C TYR A 435 18.16 6.42 19.35
N LYS A 436 17.01 6.29 18.64
CA LYS A 436 15.90 5.46 19.13
C LYS A 436 16.31 3.98 19.15
N PRO A 437 15.92 3.21 20.17
CA PRO A 437 16.08 1.75 20.15
C PRO A 437 15.36 1.13 18.94
N VAL A 438 15.98 0.18 18.28
CA VAL A 438 15.42 -0.42 17.05
C VAL A 438 14.11 -1.17 17.28
N ARG A 439 13.85 -1.65 18.49
CA ARG A 439 12.60 -2.33 18.88
C ARG A 439 11.34 -1.45 18.82
N VAL A 440 11.49 -0.13 18.95
CA VAL A 440 10.33 0.81 18.97
C VAL A 440 10.00 1.37 17.58
N LEU A 441 10.70 0.93 16.55
CA LEU A 441 10.49 1.38 15.18
C LEU A 441 9.14 0.92 14.64
N SER A 442 8.47 1.79 13.90
CA SER A 442 7.28 1.43 13.11
C SER A 442 7.63 0.44 11.99
N GLY A 443 6.64 -0.29 11.46
CA GLY A 443 6.84 -1.25 10.38
C GLY A 443 7.59 -0.64 9.18
N GLY A 444 7.21 0.54 8.71
CA GLY A 444 7.90 1.21 7.61
C GLY A 444 9.33 1.66 7.96
N GLU A 445 9.60 2.05 9.22
CA GLU A 445 10.96 2.35 9.69
C GLU A 445 11.83 1.09 9.74
N LYS A 446 11.30 -0.03 10.26
CA LYS A 446 11.98 -1.34 10.25
C LYS A 446 12.37 -1.74 8.82
N VAL A 447 11.43 -1.64 7.87
CA VAL A 447 11.70 -1.94 6.45
C VAL A 447 12.79 -1.04 5.88
N ARG A 448 12.74 0.28 6.09
CA ARG A 448 13.79 1.20 5.61
C ARG A 448 15.16 0.90 6.23
N LEU A 449 15.21 0.53 7.51
CA LEU A 449 16.45 0.17 8.18
C LEU A 449 17.03 -1.16 7.67
N MET A 450 16.18 -2.15 7.36
CA MET A 450 16.58 -3.39 6.70
C MET A 450 17.16 -3.16 5.30
N LEU A 451 16.53 -2.30 4.50
CA LEU A 451 17.04 -1.90 3.19
C LEU A 451 18.40 -1.19 3.32
N ALA A 452 18.55 -0.32 4.32
CA ALA A 452 19.82 0.33 4.65
C ALA A 452 20.93 -0.70 4.96
N ARG A 453 20.63 -1.71 5.78
CA ARG A 453 21.53 -2.85 6.06
C ARG A 453 21.97 -3.56 4.79
N MET A 454 21.01 -3.91 3.91
CA MET A 454 21.32 -4.61 2.66
C MET A 454 22.21 -3.78 1.73
N MET A 455 21.98 -2.46 1.66
CA MET A 455 22.82 -1.56 0.86
C MET A 455 24.26 -1.47 1.39
N LEU A 456 24.45 -1.43 2.71
CA LEU A 456 25.78 -1.37 3.34
C LEU A 456 26.55 -2.68 3.22
N PHE A 457 25.85 -3.81 3.13
CA PHE A 457 26.49 -5.13 3.01
C PHE A 457 27.11 -5.38 1.63
N GLY A 458 26.72 -4.65 0.58
CA GLY A 458 27.35 -4.70 -0.74
C GLY A 458 27.26 -6.05 -1.47
N SER A 459 26.22 -6.85 -1.22
CA SER A 459 26.01 -8.17 -1.83
C SER A 459 25.79 -8.09 -3.33
N ASN A 460 26.19 -9.16 -4.05
CA ASN A 460 25.94 -9.29 -5.49
C ASN A 460 24.68 -10.10 -5.83
N VAL A 461 24.02 -10.68 -4.82
CA VAL A 461 22.70 -11.33 -4.92
C VAL A 461 21.78 -10.77 -3.84
N LEU A 462 20.63 -10.30 -4.25
CA LEU A 462 19.55 -9.88 -3.35
C LEU A 462 18.47 -10.95 -3.35
N VAL A 463 18.07 -11.40 -2.16
CA VAL A 463 16.90 -12.27 -1.94
C VAL A 463 15.89 -11.45 -1.15
N VAL A 464 14.72 -11.21 -1.71
CA VAL A 464 13.79 -10.20 -1.20
C VAL A 464 12.38 -10.76 -1.14
N ASP A 465 11.84 -10.91 0.06
CA ASP A 465 10.49 -11.44 0.30
C ASP A 465 9.54 -10.32 0.75
N GLN A 466 8.59 -9.94 -0.11
CA GLN A 466 7.56 -8.94 0.12
C GLN A 466 8.10 -7.55 0.61
N PRO A 467 9.04 -6.92 -0.11
CA PRO A 467 9.72 -5.71 0.37
C PRO A 467 8.84 -4.46 0.38
N THR A 468 7.69 -4.50 -0.28
CA THR A 468 6.76 -3.38 -0.43
C THR A 468 5.76 -3.27 0.70
N ASN A 469 5.63 -4.31 1.53
CA ASN A 469 4.72 -4.31 2.67
C ASN A 469 5.06 -3.20 3.67
N HIS A 470 4.04 -2.53 4.19
CA HIS A 470 4.15 -1.42 5.16
C HIS A 470 4.88 -0.16 4.66
N LEU A 471 5.19 -0.06 3.38
CA LEU A 471 5.79 1.12 2.78
C LEU A 471 4.72 2.05 2.18
N ASP A 472 5.00 3.36 2.19
CA ASP A 472 4.23 4.33 1.43
C ASP A 472 4.65 4.33 -0.06
N LEU A 473 3.82 4.94 -0.91
CA LEU A 473 4.03 5.00 -2.36
C LEU A 473 5.41 5.55 -2.74
N GLU A 474 5.91 6.52 -1.98
CA GLU A 474 7.22 7.13 -2.18
C GLU A 474 8.36 6.14 -1.89
N SER A 475 8.26 5.41 -0.78
CA SER A 475 9.23 4.38 -0.40
C SER A 475 9.18 3.18 -1.36
N ILE A 476 7.99 2.72 -1.77
CA ILE A 476 7.80 1.67 -2.78
C ILE A 476 8.50 2.10 -4.08
N THR A 477 8.27 3.33 -4.54
CA THR A 477 8.90 3.87 -5.75
C THR A 477 10.43 3.87 -5.64
N ALA A 478 10.97 4.27 -4.49
CA ALA A 478 12.41 4.29 -4.26
C ALA A 478 13.02 2.88 -4.26
N VAL A 479 12.37 1.91 -3.60
CA VAL A 479 12.80 0.50 -3.58
C VAL A 479 12.73 -0.10 -4.98
N ASN A 480 11.63 0.11 -5.70
CA ASN A 480 11.46 -0.35 -7.07
C ASN A 480 12.60 0.12 -7.97
N ASN A 481 12.89 1.42 -7.96
CA ASN A 481 14.00 1.99 -8.73
C ASN A 481 15.35 1.42 -8.31
N GLY A 482 15.61 1.31 -7.00
CA GLY A 482 16.85 0.77 -6.46
C GLY A 482 17.11 -0.68 -6.87
N VAL A 483 16.07 -1.54 -6.83
CA VAL A 483 16.16 -2.94 -7.25
C VAL A 483 16.24 -3.07 -8.77
N ARG A 484 15.46 -2.28 -9.51
CA ARG A 484 15.49 -2.25 -10.98
C ARG A 484 16.89 -1.86 -11.50
N ASP A 485 17.51 -0.86 -10.90
CA ASP A 485 18.80 -0.32 -11.35
C ASP A 485 20.00 -1.13 -10.84
N PHE A 486 19.79 -2.05 -9.90
CA PHE A 486 20.83 -2.95 -9.39
C PHE A 486 21.41 -3.84 -10.50
N LYS A 487 22.73 -3.92 -10.57
CA LYS A 487 23.46 -4.67 -11.61
C LYS A 487 23.70 -6.14 -11.27
N GLY A 488 23.44 -6.54 -10.02
CA GLY A 488 23.57 -7.93 -9.57
C GLY A 488 22.33 -8.76 -9.90
N THR A 489 22.25 -9.93 -9.27
CA THR A 489 21.14 -10.88 -9.40
C THR A 489 20.10 -10.62 -8.31
N VAL A 490 18.82 -10.73 -8.65
CA VAL A 490 17.72 -10.54 -7.72
C VAL A 490 16.77 -11.72 -7.77
N LEU A 491 16.48 -12.29 -6.59
CA LEU A 491 15.44 -13.29 -6.38
C LEU A 491 14.40 -12.64 -5.48
N PHE A 492 13.17 -12.51 -5.93
CA PHE A 492 12.17 -11.80 -5.14
C PHE A 492 10.77 -12.37 -5.26
N ALA A 493 9.97 -12.14 -4.24
CA ALA A 493 8.53 -12.35 -4.23
C ALA A 493 7.85 -11.02 -3.86
N SER A 494 6.79 -10.65 -4.56
CA SER A 494 5.98 -9.47 -4.27
C SER A 494 4.57 -9.63 -4.81
N HIS A 495 3.60 -9.06 -4.09
CA HIS A 495 2.22 -8.92 -4.57
C HIS A 495 2.00 -7.61 -5.32
N ASP A 496 2.96 -6.68 -5.25
CA ASP A 496 2.90 -5.42 -5.99
C ASP A 496 3.14 -5.68 -7.49
N HIS A 497 2.07 -5.58 -8.28
CA HIS A 497 2.07 -5.81 -9.72
C HIS A 497 3.14 -4.98 -10.44
N GLU A 498 3.20 -3.68 -10.15
CA GLU A 498 4.14 -2.75 -10.78
C GLU A 498 5.60 -3.09 -10.41
N PHE A 499 5.82 -3.54 -9.16
CA PHE A 499 7.14 -3.99 -8.71
C PHE A 499 7.61 -5.22 -9.49
N VAL A 500 6.73 -6.21 -9.67
CA VAL A 500 7.05 -7.42 -10.46
C VAL A 500 7.24 -7.06 -11.93
N GLN A 501 6.31 -6.29 -12.53
CA GLN A 501 6.31 -5.92 -13.94
C GLN A 501 7.55 -5.15 -14.36
N THR A 502 8.04 -4.24 -13.50
CA THR A 502 9.16 -3.36 -13.85
C THR A 502 10.54 -3.95 -13.56
N ILE A 503 10.61 -4.98 -12.71
CA ILE A 503 11.88 -5.59 -12.27
C ILE A 503 12.11 -6.95 -12.91
N ALA A 504 11.08 -7.81 -12.97
CA ALA A 504 11.26 -9.19 -13.40
C ALA A 504 11.67 -9.28 -14.88
N THR A 505 12.71 -10.08 -15.14
CA THR A 505 13.09 -10.52 -16.49
C THR A 505 12.73 -11.98 -16.72
N ARG A 506 12.37 -12.67 -15.64
CA ARG A 506 12.03 -14.09 -15.63
C ARG A 506 11.10 -14.37 -14.45
N ILE A 507 10.12 -15.24 -14.65
CA ILE A 507 9.13 -15.62 -13.66
C ILE A 507 9.21 -17.13 -13.41
N ILE A 508 9.25 -17.50 -12.14
CA ILE A 508 9.18 -18.88 -11.69
C ILE A 508 7.94 -19.05 -10.81
N GLU A 509 6.93 -19.76 -11.33
CA GLU A 509 5.76 -20.12 -10.56
C GLU A 509 5.99 -21.46 -9.86
N ILE A 510 5.88 -21.47 -8.54
CA ILE A 510 5.91 -22.69 -7.72
C ILE A 510 4.50 -23.27 -7.74
N ARG A 511 4.37 -24.49 -8.24
CA ARG A 511 3.12 -25.23 -8.36
C ARG A 511 3.07 -26.35 -7.32
N GLU A 512 1.92 -27.01 -7.18
CA GLU A 512 1.77 -28.20 -6.34
C GLU A 512 2.85 -29.25 -6.62
N LYS A 513 3.31 -29.36 -7.87
CA LYS A 513 4.43 -30.21 -8.25
C LYS A 513 5.37 -29.50 -9.22
N GLY A 514 6.60 -29.27 -8.79
CA GLY A 514 7.62 -28.64 -9.60
C GLY A 514 7.43 -27.12 -9.78
N VAL A 515 7.95 -26.61 -10.87
CA VAL A 515 7.90 -25.19 -11.20
C VAL A 515 7.56 -24.97 -12.68
N LEU A 516 6.90 -23.87 -12.96
CA LEU A 516 6.82 -23.29 -14.32
C LEU A 516 7.80 -22.13 -14.39
N ASP A 517 8.75 -22.21 -15.29
CA ASP A 517 9.86 -21.27 -15.45
C ASP A 517 9.79 -20.62 -16.83
N LYS A 518 9.65 -19.29 -16.88
CA LYS A 518 9.44 -18.55 -18.13
C LYS A 518 10.17 -17.21 -18.13
N GLU A 519 10.92 -16.94 -19.21
CA GLU A 519 11.52 -15.63 -19.49
C GLU A 519 10.48 -14.76 -20.20
N CYS A 520 9.78 -13.93 -19.44
CA CYS A 520 8.73 -13.02 -19.93
C CYS A 520 8.47 -11.90 -18.92
N THR A 521 7.73 -10.89 -19.33
CA THR A 521 7.17 -9.87 -18.42
C THR A 521 6.04 -10.44 -17.57
N TYR A 522 5.62 -9.71 -16.54
CA TYR A 522 4.56 -10.19 -15.64
C TYR A 522 3.20 -10.24 -16.34
N ASP A 523 2.87 -9.24 -17.15
CA ASP A 523 1.60 -9.21 -17.90
C ASP A 523 1.52 -10.37 -18.90
N GLU A 524 2.61 -10.61 -19.67
CA GLU A 524 2.69 -11.77 -20.57
C GLU A 524 2.55 -13.10 -19.84
N PHE A 525 3.07 -13.19 -18.61
CA PHE A 525 2.93 -14.38 -17.78
C PHE A 525 1.47 -14.59 -17.34
N LEU A 526 0.79 -13.53 -16.93
CA LEU A 526 -0.60 -13.60 -16.51
C LEU A 526 -1.54 -13.99 -17.66
N GLU A 527 -1.36 -13.44 -18.85
CA GLU A 527 -2.08 -13.85 -20.07
C GLU A 527 -1.84 -15.32 -20.41
N PHE A 528 -0.58 -15.78 -20.28
CA PHE A 528 -0.23 -17.18 -20.49
C PHE A 528 -0.92 -18.07 -19.46
N ARG A 529 -0.93 -17.69 -18.17
CA ARG A 529 -1.56 -18.45 -17.08
C ARG A 529 -3.07 -18.62 -17.30
N GLU A 530 -3.76 -17.59 -17.79
CA GLU A 530 -5.19 -17.66 -18.12
C GLU A 530 -5.48 -18.61 -19.28
N THR A 531 -4.62 -18.61 -20.30
CA THR A 531 -4.78 -19.50 -21.47
C THR A 531 -4.53 -20.98 -21.13
N TYR A 532 -3.69 -21.26 -20.13
CA TYR A 532 -3.29 -22.62 -19.72
C TYR A 532 -3.99 -23.14 -18.45
N LYS A 533 -5.07 -22.49 -17.99
CA LYS A 533 -6.01 -23.09 -17.04
C LYS A 533 -6.82 -24.18 -17.75
N GLY A 534 -6.13 -25.23 -18.19
CA GLY A 534 -6.65 -26.39 -18.85
C GLY A 534 -5.92 -27.63 -18.34
#